data_a9b063336ffef40d9b55b99d147d9654
#
_entry.id   a9b063336ffef40d9b55b99d147d9654
#
_cell.length_a   1.000
_cell.length_b   1.000
_cell.length_c   1.000
_cell.angle_alpha   90.00
_cell.angle_beta   90.00
_cell.angle_gamma   90.00
#
_symmetry.space_group_name_H-M   'P 1'
#
loop_
_entity.id
_entity.type
_entity.pdbx_description
1 polymer ?
#
loop_
_entity_poly.entity_id
_entity_poly.type
_entity_poly.pdbx_seq_one_letter_code
_entity_poly.pdbx_strand_id
1 'polypeptide(L)'
;MTAPLRMAFDVACSADHAFSVWTSGIGAWWPPDHTVTGRAEVVVLTGGVGGRIYERTADGVEHEWGEVTVWQPPARLAYLWYLGRDRADATEVEIRFLAQGAGATRVEIEHRGWERLGPAGGAWRDRNQAGWQSLLPHFTAAIGQ
;
A
#
# COMPACT_ATOMS: atom_id res chain seq x y z
N MET A 1 5.32 -22.81 -6.47
CA MET A 1 4.46 -21.61 -6.50
C MET A 1 4.58 -20.86 -5.17
N THR A 2 4.84 -19.57 -5.23
CA THR A 2 5.05 -18.76 -4.03
C THR A 2 3.70 -18.27 -3.49
N ALA A 3 3.44 -18.59 -2.22
CA ALA A 3 2.18 -18.22 -1.57
C ALA A 3 2.03 -16.71 -1.38
N PRO A 4 0.80 -16.17 -1.41
CA PRO A 4 0.58 -14.77 -1.06
C PRO A 4 1.02 -14.43 0.35
N LEU A 5 1.41 -13.17 0.56
CA LEU A 5 1.54 -12.61 1.90
C LEU A 5 0.15 -12.22 2.38
N ARG A 6 -0.18 -12.58 3.62
CA ARG A 6 -1.44 -12.18 4.25
C ARG A 6 -1.17 -11.61 5.62
N MET A 7 -1.80 -10.47 5.90
CA MET A 7 -1.70 -9.77 7.18
C MET A 7 -3.07 -9.28 7.58
N ALA A 8 -3.32 -9.23 8.88
CA ALA A 8 -4.56 -8.67 9.40
C ALA A 8 -4.30 -8.03 10.75
N PHE A 9 -4.96 -6.90 11.00
CA PHE A 9 -4.84 -6.17 12.27
C PHE A 9 -6.08 -5.30 12.45
N ASP A 10 -6.29 -4.84 13.68
CA ASP A 10 -7.42 -3.99 14.02
C ASP A 10 -6.97 -2.56 14.27
N VAL A 11 -7.80 -1.60 13.87
CA VAL A 11 -7.57 -0.18 14.13
C VAL A 11 -8.80 0.42 14.82
N ALA A 12 -8.56 1.39 15.71
CA ALA A 12 -9.59 2.01 16.52
C ALA A 12 -10.20 3.23 15.82
N CYS A 13 -10.80 2.99 14.65
CA CYS A 13 -11.49 4.03 13.88
C CYS A 13 -12.50 3.40 12.92
N SER A 14 -13.35 4.23 12.31
CA SER A 14 -14.30 3.77 11.30
C SER A 14 -13.58 3.30 10.03
N ALA A 15 -14.26 2.47 9.24
CA ALA A 15 -13.73 2.04 7.95
C ALA A 15 -13.53 3.23 7.00
N ASP A 16 -14.41 4.21 7.03
CA ASP A 16 -14.25 5.44 6.25
C ASP A 16 -12.95 6.15 6.57
N HIS A 17 -12.64 6.30 7.86
CA HIS A 17 -11.42 6.96 8.29
C HIS A 17 -10.17 6.16 7.91
N ALA A 18 -10.20 4.85 8.15
CA ALA A 18 -9.08 3.98 7.80
C ALA A 18 -8.78 4.01 6.30
N PHE A 19 -9.81 3.92 5.48
CA PHE A 19 -9.68 4.01 4.02
C PHE A 19 -9.09 5.35 3.60
N SER A 20 -9.59 6.44 4.18
CA SER A 20 -9.13 7.79 3.89
C SER A 20 -7.66 8.00 4.25
N VAL A 21 -7.23 7.51 5.42
CA VAL A 21 -5.82 7.61 5.85
C VAL A 21 -4.90 6.85 4.91
N TRP A 22 -5.33 5.67 4.44
CA TRP A 22 -4.53 4.88 3.50
C TRP A 22 -4.44 5.53 2.12
N THR A 23 -5.49 6.17 1.66
CA THR A 23 -5.60 6.69 0.29
C THR A 23 -5.22 8.16 0.20
N SER A 24 -6.16 9.08 0.41
CA SER A 24 -5.87 10.51 0.29
C SER A 24 -4.88 11.01 1.34
N GLY A 25 -4.81 10.35 2.48
CA GLY A 25 -3.89 10.68 3.56
C GLY A 25 -2.54 9.99 3.52
N ILE A 26 -2.25 9.20 2.49
CA ILE A 26 -1.06 8.35 2.44
C ILE A 26 0.25 9.14 2.61
N GLY A 27 0.30 10.35 2.07
CA GLY A 27 1.48 11.20 2.13
C GLY A 27 1.84 11.66 3.54
N ALA A 28 0.89 11.62 4.48
CA ALA A 28 1.13 12.06 5.84
C ALA A 28 1.89 11.04 6.69
N TRP A 29 1.88 9.76 6.32
CA TRP A 29 2.48 8.71 7.16
C TRP A 29 3.49 7.82 6.43
N TRP A 30 3.58 7.90 5.11
CA TRP A 30 4.51 7.03 4.34
C TRP A 30 5.95 7.39 4.67
N PRO A 31 6.76 6.43 5.17
CA PRO A 31 8.12 6.76 5.61
C PRO A 31 9.07 6.94 4.44
N PRO A 32 10.07 7.84 4.57
CA PRO A 32 11.00 8.14 3.48
C PRO A 32 11.88 6.96 3.05
N ASP A 33 12.13 6.01 3.93
CA ASP A 33 12.94 4.83 3.61
C ASP A 33 12.19 3.76 2.82
N HIS A 34 10.89 3.98 2.56
CA HIS A 34 10.06 3.12 1.70
C HIS A 34 9.77 3.80 0.36
N THR A 35 10.67 4.62 -0.13
CA THR A 35 10.54 5.32 -1.41
C THR A 35 11.68 4.91 -2.35
N VAL A 36 11.57 5.29 -3.63
CA VAL A 36 12.62 5.03 -4.63
C VAL A 36 13.84 5.89 -4.35
N THR A 37 13.64 7.18 -4.07
CA THR A 37 14.73 8.15 -3.97
C THR A 37 15.24 8.37 -2.55
N GLY A 38 14.46 8.03 -1.54
CA GLY A 38 14.76 8.38 -0.14
C GLY A 38 14.61 9.86 0.17
N ARG A 39 14.15 10.67 -0.80
CA ARG A 39 14.02 12.13 -0.69
C ARG A 39 12.73 12.65 -1.32
N ALA A 40 11.66 11.85 -1.27
CA ALA A 40 10.37 12.27 -1.79
C ALA A 40 9.85 13.48 -1.02
N GLU A 41 9.43 14.50 -1.73
CA GLU A 41 8.75 15.65 -1.15
C GLU A 41 7.30 15.33 -0.86
N VAL A 42 6.64 14.58 -1.76
CA VAL A 42 5.27 14.10 -1.57
C VAL A 42 5.14 12.66 -2.03
N VAL A 43 4.23 11.93 -1.38
CA VAL A 43 3.75 10.63 -1.80
C VAL A 43 2.25 10.75 -2.03
N VAL A 44 1.78 10.30 -3.19
CA VAL A 44 0.39 10.50 -3.62
C VAL A 44 -0.21 9.17 -4.06
N LEU A 45 -1.46 8.93 -3.65
CA LEU A 45 -2.32 7.88 -4.21
C LEU A 45 -3.54 8.59 -4.80
N THR A 46 -3.65 8.59 -6.12
CA THR A 46 -4.78 9.19 -6.80
C THR A 46 -5.95 8.20 -6.79
N GLY A 47 -7.12 8.65 -6.34
CA GLY A 47 -8.30 7.81 -6.21
C GLY A 47 -8.89 7.38 -7.55
N GLY A 48 -9.68 6.30 -7.50
CA GLY A 48 -10.34 5.73 -8.66
C GLY A 48 -9.50 4.71 -9.40
N VAL A 49 -10.16 3.83 -10.16
CA VAL A 49 -9.47 2.84 -11.01
C VAL A 49 -8.64 3.60 -12.05
N GLY A 50 -7.39 3.18 -12.22
CA GLY A 50 -6.43 3.86 -13.08
C GLY A 50 -5.64 4.95 -12.37
N GLY A 51 -5.98 5.28 -11.12
CA GLY A 51 -5.21 6.20 -10.30
C GLY A 51 -3.81 5.67 -10.07
N ARG A 52 -2.84 6.57 -9.86
CA ARG A 52 -1.44 6.19 -9.69
C ARG A 52 -0.98 6.35 -8.25
N ILE A 53 -0.04 5.51 -7.85
CA ILE A 53 0.71 5.71 -6.60
C ILE A 53 2.11 6.13 -7.02
N TYR A 54 2.57 7.27 -6.52
CA TYR A 54 3.89 7.80 -6.94
C TYR A 54 4.48 8.70 -5.87
N GLU A 55 5.80 8.90 -5.98
CA GLU A 55 6.52 9.92 -5.22
C GLU A 55 6.96 11.02 -6.18
N ARG A 56 7.04 12.25 -5.68
CA ARG A 56 7.61 13.37 -6.42
C ARG A 56 8.69 14.03 -5.58
N THR A 57 9.86 14.26 -6.19
CA THR A 57 10.97 14.96 -5.56
C THR A 57 10.83 16.47 -5.77
N ALA A 58 11.66 17.26 -5.06
CA ALA A 58 11.60 18.73 -5.10
C ALA A 58 11.82 19.31 -6.50
N ASP A 59 12.54 18.59 -7.36
CA ASP A 59 12.77 18.98 -8.74
C ASP A 59 11.62 18.67 -9.69
N GLY A 60 10.51 18.13 -9.16
CA GLY A 60 9.31 17.82 -9.93
C GLY A 60 9.30 16.47 -10.63
N VAL A 61 10.34 15.66 -10.45
CA VAL A 61 10.40 14.33 -11.05
C VAL A 61 9.50 13.36 -10.28
N GLU A 62 8.68 12.61 -11.03
CA GLU A 62 7.75 11.61 -10.47
C GLU A 62 8.29 10.20 -10.69
N HIS A 63 8.19 9.36 -9.66
CA HIS A 63 8.53 7.94 -9.71
C HIS A 63 7.28 7.15 -9.36
N GLU A 64 6.72 6.46 -10.35
CA GLU A 64 5.47 5.72 -10.18
C GLU A 64 5.74 4.37 -9.52
N TRP A 65 4.92 4.01 -8.53
CA TRP A 65 5.05 2.75 -7.77
C TRP A 65 3.91 1.79 -8.01
N GLY A 66 2.76 2.28 -8.45
CA GLY A 66 1.60 1.43 -8.58
C GLY A 66 0.45 2.09 -9.31
N GLU A 67 -0.56 1.27 -9.58
CA GLU A 67 -1.77 1.71 -10.27
C GLU A 67 -2.98 1.04 -9.63
N VAL A 68 -4.00 1.82 -9.30
CA VAL A 68 -5.23 1.34 -8.66
C VAL A 68 -6.03 0.48 -9.65
N THR A 69 -6.37 -0.73 -9.24
CA THR A 69 -7.18 -1.67 -10.03
C THR A 69 -8.58 -1.88 -9.47
N VAL A 70 -8.78 -1.68 -8.15
CA VAL A 70 -10.08 -1.75 -7.50
C VAL A 70 -10.22 -0.54 -6.58
N TRP A 71 -11.35 0.13 -6.67
CA TRP A 71 -11.65 1.32 -5.87
C TRP A 71 -13.09 1.24 -5.36
N GLN A 72 -13.28 0.74 -4.15
CA GLN A 72 -14.60 0.54 -3.53
C GLN A 72 -14.61 1.09 -2.11
N PRO A 73 -14.60 2.44 -1.95
CA PRO A 73 -14.59 3.03 -0.61
C PRO A 73 -15.89 2.73 0.14
N PRO A 74 -15.83 2.52 1.44
CA PRO A 74 -14.63 2.43 2.27
C PRO A 74 -14.14 1.00 2.47
N ALA A 75 -14.62 0.04 1.68
CA ALA A 75 -14.50 -1.38 1.97
C ALA A 75 -13.28 -2.05 1.35
N ARG A 76 -12.89 -1.65 0.14
CA ARG A 76 -11.89 -2.41 -0.60
C ARG A 76 -11.07 -1.54 -1.54
N LEU A 77 -9.75 -1.79 -1.55
CA LEU A 77 -8.76 -1.14 -2.41
C LEU A 77 -7.83 -2.20 -2.96
N ALA A 78 -7.52 -2.16 -4.23
CA ALA A 78 -6.47 -3.01 -4.79
C ALA A 78 -5.64 -2.22 -5.80
N TYR A 79 -4.35 -2.55 -5.88
CA TYR A 79 -3.45 -1.87 -6.81
C TYR A 79 -2.30 -2.78 -7.22
N LEU A 80 -1.76 -2.51 -8.39
CA LEU A 80 -0.49 -3.09 -8.83
C LEU A 80 0.63 -2.43 -8.04
N TRP A 81 1.69 -3.20 -7.76
CA TRP A 81 2.81 -2.73 -6.95
C TRP A 81 4.13 -3.00 -7.63
N TYR A 82 4.89 -1.95 -7.92
CA TYR A 82 6.19 -2.07 -8.60
C TYR A 82 7.19 -1.01 -8.12
N LEU A 83 7.16 -0.70 -6.83
CA LEU A 83 8.11 0.26 -6.23
C LEU A 83 9.55 -0.20 -6.51
N GLY A 84 10.32 0.66 -7.18
CA GLY A 84 11.71 0.38 -7.55
C GLY A 84 11.87 -0.65 -8.67
N ARG A 85 10.76 -1.00 -9.36
CA ARG A 85 10.77 -1.98 -10.45
C ARG A 85 9.94 -1.49 -11.63
N ASP A 86 9.97 -2.21 -12.74
CA ASP A 86 9.13 -1.92 -13.89
C ASP A 86 7.70 -2.40 -13.67
N ARG A 87 6.75 -1.72 -14.29
CA ARG A 87 5.33 -2.11 -14.24
C ARG A 87 5.12 -3.54 -14.73
N ALA A 88 5.93 -4.01 -15.66
CA ALA A 88 5.86 -5.39 -16.17
C ALA A 88 6.11 -6.44 -15.07
N ASP A 89 6.81 -6.06 -14.00
CA ASP A 89 7.12 -6.92 -12.86
C ASP A 89 6.17 -6.71 -11.69
N ALA A 90 5.02 -6.10 -11.93
CA ALA A 90 4.10 -5.74 -10.86
C ALA A 90 3.56 -6.97 -10.14
N THR A 91 3.51 -6.86 -8.83
CA THR A 91 2.71 -7.74 -7.97
C THR A 91 1.40 -7.02 -7.66
N GLU A 92 0.51 -7.64 -6.91
CA GLU A 92 -0.80 -7.06 -6.61
C GLU A 92 -1.06 -7.01 -5.12
N VAL A 93 -1.54 -5.86 -4.65
CA VAL A 93 -1.93 -5.66 -3.26
C VAL A 93 -3.43 -5.46 -3.21
N GLU A 94 -4.10 -6.18 -2.31
CA GLU A 94 -5.51 -5.99 -2.01
C GLU A 94 -5.67 -5.70 -0.53
N ILE A 95 -6.45 -4.66 -0.20
CA ILE A 95 -6.70 -4.26 1.18
C ILE A 95 -8.20 -4.18 1.40
N ARG A 96 -8.67 -4.87 2.44
CA ARG A 96 -10.08 -4.86 2.86
C ARG A 96 -10.19 -4.17 4.20
N PHE A 97 -11.16 -3.27 4.31
CA PHE A 97 -11.45 -2.50 5.52
C PHE A 97 -12.81 -2.97 6.03
N LEU A 98 -12.79 -3.88 6.99
CA LEU A 98 -13.99 -4.57 7.47
C LEU A 98 -14.48 -3.90 8.77
N ALA A 99 -15.59 -3.18 8.69
CA ALA A 99 -16.16 -2.49 9.86
C ALA A 99 -16.51 -3.49 10.95
N GLN A 100 -16.05 -3.22 12.18
CA GLN A 100 -16.34 -4.02 13.38
C GLN A 100 -17.15 -3.17 14.35
N GLY A 101 -18.14 -2.43 13.84
CA GLY A 101 -18.86 -1.42 14.58
C GLY A 101 -18.41 -0.02 14.15
N ALA A 102 -18.95 1.02 14.80
CA ALA A 102 -18.74 2.40 14.36
C ALA A 102 -17.31 2.90 14.61
N GLY A 103 -16.63 2.36 15.60
CA GLY A 103 -15.32 2.86 16.01
C GLY A 103 -14.18 1.86 15.88
N ALA A 104 -14.38 0.76 15.14
CA ALA A 104 -13.34 -0.25 14.98
C ALA A 104 -13.39 -0.86 13.59
N THR A 105 -12.23 -1.15 13.02
CA THR A 105 -12.10 -1.72 11.68
C THR A 105 -11.01 -2.79 11.70
N ARG A 106 -11.30 -3.94 11.09
CA ARG A 106 -10.28 -4.94 10.81
C ARG A 106 -9.73 -4.67 9.41
N VAL A 107 -8.42 -4.53 9.30
CA VAL A 107 -7.72 -4.33 8.03
C VAL A 107 -7.09 -5.66 7.63
N GLU A 108 -7.43 -6.15 6.43
CA GLU A 108 -6.85 -7.37 5.88
C GLU A 108 -6.10 -7.04 4.60
N ILE A 109 -4.85 -7.48 4.50
CA ILE A 109 -3.98 -7.21 3.37
C ILE A 109 -3.54 -8.53 2.76
N GLU A 110 -3.68 -8.65 1.43
CA GLU A 110 -3.10 -9.74 0.66
C GLU A 110 -2.20 -9.17 -0.42
N HIS A 111 -0.95 -9.59 -0.44
CA HIS A 111 0.02 -9.19 -1.45
C HIS A 111 0.43 -10.46 -2.20
N ARG A 112 0.12 -10.53 -3.49
CA ARG A 112 0.19 -11.73 -4.31
C ARG A 112 0.80 -11.48 -5.68
N GLY A 113 1.03 -12.55 -6.44
CA GLY A 113 1.59 -12.46 -7.79
C GLY A 113 3.10 -12.65 -7.84
N TRP A 114 3.68 -13.20 -6.78
CA TRP A 114 5.13 -13.41 -6.67
C TRP A 114 5.67 -14.34 -7.74
N GLU A 115 4.85 -15.29 -8.24
CA GLU A 115 5.21 -16.20 -9.30
C GLU A 115 5.53 -15.49 -10.62
N ARG A 116 5.01 -14.28 -10.80
CA ARG A 116 5.33 -13.47 -12.00
C ARG A 116 6.79 -13.04 -12.05
N LEU A 117 7.47 -13.06 -10.92
CA LEU A 117 8.87 -12.69 -10.82
C LEU A 117 9.82 -13.87 -11.05
N GLY A 118 9.25 -15.03 -11.36
CA GLY A 118 10.01 -16.24 -11.63
C GLY A 118 10.83 -16.71 -10.43
N PRO A 119 12.08 -17.16 -10.63
CA PRO A 119 12.91 -17.67 -9.53
C PRO A 119 13.17 -16.66 -8.41
N ALA A 120 13.07 -15.36 -8.70
CA ALA A 120 13.30 -14.31 -7.70
C ALA A 120 12.08 -14.05 -6.81
N GLY A 121 10.92 -14.66 -7.11
CA GLY A 121 9.66 -14.37 -6.43
C GLY A 121 9.70 -14.57 -4.93
N GLY A 122 10.34 -15.66 -4.46
CA GLY A 122 10.46 -15.92 -3.03
C GLY A 122 11.26 -14.86 -2.29
N ALA A 123 12.37 -14.43 -2.86
CA ALA A 123 13.21 -13.38 -2.26
C ALA A 123 12.49 -12.03 -2.22
N TRP A 124 11.75 -11.69 -3.28
CA TRP A 124 10.94 -10.47 -3.30
C TRP A 124 9.81 -10.51 -2.28
N ARG A 125 9.18 -11.69 -2.13
CA ARG A 125 8.15 -11.90 -1.12
C ARG A 125 8.69 -11.63 0.28
N ASP A 126 9.85 -12.20 0.60
CA ASP A 126 10.47 -12.04 1.92
C ASP A 126 10.84 -10.57 2.19
N ARG A 127 11.39 -9.90 1.19
CA ARG A 127 11.73 -8.48 1.29
C ARG A 127 10.48 -7.62 1.54
N ASN A 128 9.39 -7.91 0.84
CA ASN A 128 8.15 -7.17 1.02
C ASN A 128 7.48 -7.48 2.35
N GLN A 129 7.61 -8.71 2.85
CA GLN A 129 7.13 -9.05 4.19
C GLN A 129 7.81 -8.19 5.26
N ALA A 130 9.11 -8.05 5.19
CA ALA A 130 9.87 -7.18 6.10
C ALA A 130 9.45 -5.72 5.93
N GLY A 131 9.24 -5.28 4.69
CA GLY A 131 8.76 -3.93 4.38
C GLY A 131 7.40 -3.64 4.98
N TRP A 132 6.45 -4.57 4.87
CA TRP A 132 5.14 -4.42 5.48
C TRP A 132 5.22 -4.32 7.00
N GLN A 133 6.03 -5.16 7.63
CA GLN A 133 6.21 -5.14 9.09
C GLN A 133 6.75 -3.79 9.58
N SER A 134 7.62 -3.17 8.79
CA SER A 134 8.18 -1.86 9.10
C SER A 134 7.19 -0.72 8.79
N LEU A 135 6.37 -0.88 7.77
CA LEU A 135 5.45 0.15 7.27
C LEU A 135 4.20 0.31 8.13
N LEU A 136 3.57 -0.81 8.51
CA LEU A 136 2.24 -0.79 9.13
C LEU A 136 2.16 -0.01 10.44
N PRO A 137 3.20 0.02 11.32
CA PRO A 137 3.15 0.88 12.49
C PRO A 137 2.97 2.37 12.18
N HIS A 138 3.47 2.84 11.04
CA HIS A 138 3.29 4.23 10.60
C HIS A 138 1.83 4.51 10.25
N PHE A 139 1.17 3.55 9.60
CA PHE A 139 -0.26 3.67 9.30
C PHE A 139 -1.09 3.70 10.58
N THR A 140 -0.84 2.77 11.51
CA THR A 140 -1.62 2.70 12.76
C THR A 140 -1.40 3.95 13.61
N ALA A 141 -0.20 4.53 13.61
CA ALA A 141 0.07 5.80 14.30
C ALA A 141 -0.72 6.96 13.68
N ALA A 142 -0.85 6.98 12.36
CA ALA A 142 -1.59 8.03 11.65
C ALA A 142 -3.10 7.97 11.93
N ILE A 143 -3.64 6.79 12.21
CA ILE A 143 -5.06 6.60 12.54
C ILE A 143 -5.47 7.39 13.78
N GLY A 144 -4.58 7.50 14.76
CA GLY A 144 -4.86 8.19 16.03
C GLY A 144 -4.81 9.70 15.98
N GLN A 145 -4.56 10.27 14.82
CA GLN A 145 -4.39 11.72 14.69
C GLN A 145 -5.61 12.40 14.09
#